data_09073838bbeb3f5196a8b9a09048033e
#
_entry.id   09073838bbeb3f5196a8b9a09048033e
#
_cell.length_a   1.000
_cell.length_b   1.000
_cell.length_c   1.000
_cell.angle_alpha   90.00
_cell.angle_beta   90.00
_cell.angle_gamma   90.00
#
_symmetry.space_group_name_H-M   'P 1'
#
loop_
_entity.id
_entity.type
_entity.pdbx_description
1 polymer ?
#
loop_
_entity_poly.entity_id
_entity_poly.type
_entity_poly.pdbx_seq_one_letter_code
_entity_poly.pdbx_strand_id
1 'polypeptide(L)'
;MTWGIVLLIVIGYLGLVVLLRLNESRLVYFPGSERRLIPPPAELQLPVQRVSIRTEDGLSLGSWVIRAGPDSSGYWLLICHGNAGNLSEFGRPAHYAGLRALGLSLLAFDYRGYGESEGAPTESGLYQDAAASYRYLREELGVAPGKIVIFGHSLGSAVAVDLASRVPAAGLILEGALTSVLERGQELYPYIPVRWIGRSRYPSIEKIGRVTIPKLFLHARADDVIPLTHGRRLFEAAPPPKTFVELNGGHGDAFELDSATYFGSIRKFVEAIP
;
A
#
# COMPACT_ATOMS: atom_id res chain seq x y z
N MET A 1 -7.02 35.96 37.52
CA MET A 1 -6.76 34.49 37.56
C MET A 1 -7.20 33.73 36.33
N THR A 2 -8.34 34.04 35.73
CA THR A 2 -8.90 33.35 34.55
C THR A 2 -8.06 33.48 33.27
N TRP A 3 -7.55 34.68 32.92
CA TRP A 3 -6.74 34.89 31.70
C TRP A 3 -5.42 34.12 31.68
N GLY A 4 -4.76 33.98 32.84
CA GLY A 4 -3.52 33.20 32.97
C GLY A 4 -3.74 31.72 32.71
N ILE A 5 -4.84 31.13 33.12
CA ILE A 5 -5.21 29.73 32.88
C ILE A 5 -5.50 29.54 31.42
N VAL A 6 -6.27 30.42 30.77
CA VAL A 6 -6.58 30.35 29.34
C VAL A 6 -5.29 30.41 28.51
N LEU A 7 -4.37 31.31 28.83
CA LEU A 7 -3.08 31.44 28.15
C LEU A 7 -2.26 30.13 28.24
N LEU A 8 -2.20 29.54 29.46
CA LEU A 8 -1.50 28.26 29.64
C LEU A 8 -2.10 27.12 28.82
N ILE A 9 -3.43 27.02 28.72
CA ILE A 9 -4.11 26.03 27.89
C ILE A 9 -3.76 26.23 26.39
N VAL A 10 -3.80 27.47 25.93
CA VAL A 10 -3.45 27.80 24.51
C VAL A 10 -2.00 27.46 24.23
N ILE A 11 -1.06 27.83 25.12
CA ILE A 11 0.36 27.48 24.94
C ILE A 11 0.56 25.97 24.94
N GLY A 12 -0.08 25.25 25.87
CA GLY A 12 -0.01 23.78 25.92
C GLY A 12 -0.55 23.12 24.65
N TYR A 13 -1.69 23.60 24.14
CA TYR A 13 -2.25 23.10 22.88
C TYR A 13 -1.34 23.38 21.69
N LEU A 14 -0.80 24.59 21.54
CA LEU A 14 0.15 24.92 20.48
C LEU A 14 1.42 24.07 20.58
N GLY A 15 1.93 23.86 21.81
CA GLY A 15 3.05 22.96 22.06
C GLY A 15 2.78 21.53 21.61
N LEU A 16 1.57 21.00 21.90
CA LEU A 16 1.14 19.69 21.41
C LEU A 16 1.10 19.62 19.89
N VAL A 17 0.51 20.63 19.24
CA VAL A 17 0.44 20.69 17.75
C VAL A 17 1.84 20.67 17.14
N VAL A 18 2.77 21.45 17.69
CA VAL A 18 4.17 21.47 17.25
C VAL A 18 4.83 20.10 17.46
N LEU A 19 4.64 19.48 18.62
CA LEU A 19 5.18 18.15 18.94
C LEU A 19 4.67 17.08 17.95
N LEU A 20 3.37 17.07 17.67
CA LEU A 20 2.77 16.14 16.70
C LEU A 20 3.35 16.35 15.30
N ARG A 21 3.48 17.61 14.86
CA ARG A 21 4.09 17.94 13.57
C ARG A 21 5.55 17.48 13.45
N LEU A 22 6.33 17.65 14.52
CA LEU A 22 7.74 17.23 14.54
C LEU A 22 7.89 15.70 14.54
N ASN A 23 6.91 14.98 15.07
CA ASN A 23 6.91 13.53 15.17
C ASN A 23 5.97 12.85 14.17
N GLU A 24 5.46 13.56 13.16
CA GLU A 24 4.47 13.05 12.20
C GLU A 24 4.92 11.73 11.54
N SER A 25 6.19 11.61 11.14
CA SER A 25 6.71 10.40 10.52
C SER A 25 6.52 9.15 11.38
N ARG A 26 6.63 9.29 12.71
CA ARG A 26 6.38 8.19 13.67
C ARG A 26 4.90 7.86 13.85
N LEU A 27 4.01 8.75 13.44
CA LEU A 27 2.56 8.55 13.49
C LEU A 27 2.01 7.98 12.18
N VAL A 28 2.77 8.08 11.09
CA VAL A 28 2.36 7.60 9.76
C VAL A 28 3.08 6.30 9.40
N TYR A 29 4.36 6.16 9.75
CA TYR A 29 5.18 5.02 9.33
C TYR A 29 5.58 4.15 10.51
N PHE A 30 5.31 2.86 10.40
CA PHE A 30 5.56 1.86 11.45
C PHE A 30 6.44 0.72 10.91
N PRO A 31 7.71 0.98 10.56
CA PRO A 31 8.57 -0.03 9.92
C PRO A 31 8.90 -1.24 10.82
N GLY A 32 8.43 -1.24 12.08
CA GLY A 32 8.76 -2.26 13.05
C GLY A 32 10.18 -2.13 13.58
N SER A 33 10.52 -3.00 14.53
CA SER A 33 11.87 -3.11 15.09
C SER A 33 12.71 -4.18 14.39
N GLU A 34 12.08 -5.17 13.77
CA GLU A 34 12.75 -6.21 13.01
C GLU A 34 13.18 -5.70 11.63
N ARG A 35 14.49 -5.59 11.45
CA ARG A 35 15.07 -5.12 10.19
C ARG A 35 15.36 -6.27 9.23
N ARG A 36 15.51 -7.48 9.75
CA ARG A 36 15.83 -8.64 8.93
C ARG A 36 14.58 -9.25 8.32
N LEU A 37 14.62 -9.54 7.03
CA LEU A 37 13.57 -10.30 6.36
C LEU A 37 13.66 -11.77 6.76
N ILE A 38 12.62 -12.27 7.43
CA ILE A 38 12.51 -13.67 7.86
C ILE A 38 12.06 -14.49 6.64
N PRO A 39 12.73 -15.63 6.34
CA PRO A 39 12.26 -16.51 5.27
C PRO A 39 10.82 -16.96 5.52
N PRO A 40 9.99 -17.09 4.46
CA PRO A 40 8.64 -17.63 4.61
C PRO A 40 8.67 -19.01 5.28
N PRO A 41 7.62 -19.37 6.04
CA PRO A 41 7.44 -20.72 6.54
C PRO A 41 7.53 -21.76 5.43
N ALA A 42 8.24 -22.89 5.68
CA ALA A 42 8.49 -23.92 4.66
C ALA A 42 7.19 -24.54 4.12
N GLU A 43 6.15 -24.59 4.94
CA GLU A 43 4.81 -25.12 4.61
C GLU A 43 4.15 -24.35 3.46
N LEU A 44 4.47 -23.06 3.30
CA LEU A 44 3.94 -22.22 2.22
C LEU A 44 4.55 -22.54 0.86
N GLN A 45 5.67 -23.26 0.81
CA GLN A 45 6.41 -23.60 -0.41
C GLN A 45 6.58 -22.40 -1.35
N LEU A 46 6.82 -21.21 -0.77
CA LEU A 46 6.93 -19.96 -1.48
C LEU A 46 8.37 -19.74 -1.99
N PRO A 47 8.63 -19.84 -3.31
CA PRO A 47 9.99 -19.75 -3.86
C PRO A 47 10.44 -18.29 -3.93
N VAL A 48 10.90 -17.75 -2.81
CA VAL A 48 11.38 -16.37 -2.72
C VAL A 48 12.80 -16.26 -3.24
N GLN A 49 13.01 -15.43 -4.25
CA GLN A 49 14.31 -14.91 -4.65
C GLN A 49 14.48 -13.52 -4.04
N ARG A 50 15.43 -13.36 -3.11
CA ARG A 50 15.77 -12.05 -2.54
C ARG A 50 16.56 -11.25 -3.57
N VAL A 51 16.15 -10.01 -3.78
CA VAL A 51 16.83 -9.06 -4.67
C VAL A 51 16.94 -7.71 -3.99
N SER A 52 17.90 -6.91 -4.44
CA SER A 52 18.06 -5.52 -4.03
C SER A 52 17.73 -4.61 -5.21
N ILE A 53 16.82 -3.67 -5.01
CA ILE A 53 16.41 -2.70 -6.04
C ILE A 53 17.03 -1.36 -5.74
N ARG A 54 17.72 -0.77 -6.72
CA ARG A 54 18.33 0.54 -6.57
C ARG A 54 17.36 1.64 -6.96
N THR A 55 17.16 2.59 -6.05
CA THR A 55 16.37 3.79 -6.32
C THR A 55 17.19 4.82 -7.10
N GLU A 56 16.51 5.80 -7.70
CA GLU A 56 17.18 6.88 -8.45
C GLU A 56 18.08 7.75 -7.57
N ASP A 57 17.68 7.96 -6.31
CA ASP A 57 18.48 8.67 -5.30
C ASP A 57 19.52 7.78 -4.59
N GLY A 58 19.75 6.57 -5.11
CA GLY A 58 20.86 5.70 -4.75
C GLY A 58 20.66 4.78 -3.55
N LEU A 59 19.45 4.72 -2.97
CA LEU A 59 19.14 3.78 -1.88
C LEU A 59 18.93 2.36 -2.40
N SER A 60 19.16 1.39 -1.52
CA SER A 60 18.96 -0.04 -1.76
C SER A 60 17.69 -0.51 -1.07
N LEU A 61 16.74 -1.12 -1.81
CA LEU A 61 15.49 -1.65 -1.27
C LEU A 61 15.53 -3.17 -1.19
N GLY A 62 15.26 -3.72 0.00
CA GLY A 62 15.05 -5.16 0.20
C GLY A 62 13.78 -5.61 -0.50
N SER A 63 13.87 -6.62 -1.36
CA SER A 63 12.75 -7.02 -2.21
C SER A 63 12.71 -8.52 -2.44
N TRP A 64 11.53 -9.03 -2.71
CA TRP A 64 11.26 -10.44 -3.04
C TRP A 64 10.67 -10.56 -4.44
N VAL A 65 11.31 -11.37 -5.26
CA VAL A 65 10.77 -11.87 -6.52
C VAL A 65 10.22 -13.27 -6.27
N ILE A 66 8.94 -13.48 -6.56
CA ILE A 66 8.24 -14.74 -6.39
C ILE A 66 7.62 -15.10 -7.74
N ARG A 67 8.21 -16.08 -8.44
CA ARG A 67 7.71 -16.47 -9.75
C ARG A 67 6.51 -17.41 -9.62
N ALA A 68 5.56 -17.27 -10.54
CA ALA A 68 4.45 -18.20 -10.70
C ALA A 68 4.96 -19.62 -10.97
N GLY A 69 4.10 -20.61 -10.71
CA GLY A 69 4.33 -22.00 -11.09
C GLY A 69 4.12 -22.27 -12.59
N PRO A 70 4.05 -23.55 -12.98
CA PRO A 70 3.82 -23.95 -14.38
C PRO A 70 2.55 -23.34 -15.00
N ASP A 71 1.50 -23.16 -14.19
CA ASP A 71 0.21 -22.60 -14.61
C ASP A 71 0.20 -21.07 -14.57
N SER A 72 1.28 -20.44 -15.03
CA SER A 72 1.43 -18.99 -15.03
C SER A 72 0.42 -18.29 -15.92
N SER A 73 -0.29 -17.29 -15.40
CA SER A 73 -1.12 -16.36 -16.16
C SER A 73 -0.31 -15.38 -17.02
N GLY A 74 1.01 -15.31 -16.80
CA GLY A 74 1.91 -14.33 -17.40
C GLY A 74 1.84 -12.94 -16.77
N TYR A 75 0.94 -12.70 -15.80
CA TYR A 75 0.84 -11.43 -15.09
C TYR A 75 1.74 -11.37 -13.87
N TRP A 76 2.20 -10.16 -13.59
CA TRP A 76 3.00 -9.81 -12.41
C TRP A 76 2.24 -8.82 -11.52
N LEU A 77 2.23 -9.09 -10.23
CA LEU A 77 1.79 -8.11 -9.23
C LEU A 77 3.00 -7.34 -8.69
N LEU A 78 2.96 -6.03 -8.80
CA LEU A 78 3.85 -5.13 -8.07
C LEU A 78 3.17 -4.76 -6.76
N ILE A 79 3.69 -5.26 -5.64
CA ILE A 79 3.05 -5.16 -4.32
C ILE A 79 3.55 -3.93 -3.56
N CYS A 80 2.66 -2.98 -3.31
CA CYS A 80 2.83 -1.86 -2.40
C CYS A 80 2.13 -2.20 -1.07
N HIS A 81 2.90 -2.60 -0.06
CA HIS A 81 2.33 -3.05 1.23
C HIS A 81 1.85 -1.89 2.12
N GLY A 82 1.13 -2.22 3.20
CA GLY A 82 0.66 -1.25 4.20
C GLY A 82 1.78 -0.66 5.06
N ASN A 83 1.44 0.29 5.92
CA ASN A 83 2.40 1.12 6.67
C ASN A 83 3.09 0.43 7.86
N ALA A 84 2.77 -0.82 8.19
CA ALA A 84 3.36 -1.52 9.33
C ALA A 84 4.22 -2.71 8.90
N GLY A 85 5.34 -2.93 9.61
CA GLY A 85 6.24 -4.08 9.44
C GLY A 85 6.88 -4.18 8.05
N ASN A 86 7.51 -5.30 7.77
CA ASN A 86 8.25 -5.60 6.54
C ASN A 86 7.59 -6.73 5.72
N LEU A 87 8.19 -7.12 4.60
CA LEU A 87 7.68 -8.16 3.69
C LEU A 87 7.41 -9.52 4.35
N SER A 88 8.07 -9.83 5.46
CA SER A 88 7.97 -11.13 6.15
C SER A 88 6.98 -11.16 7.30
N GLU A 89 6.30 -10.04 7.61
CA GLU A 89 5.42 -9.89 8.77
C GLU A 89 3.94 -9.85 8.40
N PHE A 90 3.06 -9.91 9.40
CA PHE A 90 1.60 -9.70 9.29
C PHE A 90 0.89 -10.61 8.28
N GLY A 91 1.24 -11.89 8.21
CA GLY A 91 0.60 -12.85 7.30
C GLY A 91 0.94 -12.65 5.82
N ARG A 92 1.77 -11.65 5.46
CA ARG A 92 2.13 -11.37 4.06
C ARG A 92 2.67 -12.58 3.30
N PRO A 93 3.55 -13.44 3.86
CA PRO A 93 3.97 -14.65 3.15
C PRO A 93 2.82 -15.59 2.76
N ALA A 94 1.81 -15.76 3.62
CA ALA A 94 0.61 -16.55 3.31
C ALA A 94 -0.24 -15.88 2.22
N HIS A 95 -0.42 -14.56 2.30
CA HIS A 95 -1.08 -13.78 1.26
C HIS A 95 -0.37 -13.92 -0.10
N TYR A 96 0.96 -13.79 -0.13
CA TYR A 96 1.76 -13.97 -1.36
C TYR A 96 1.64 -15.39 -1.92
N ALA A 97 1.60 -16.41 -1.06
CA ALA A 97 1.37 -17.79 -1.48
C ALA A 97 -0.01 -17.96 -2.15
N GLY A 98 -1.06 -17.36 -1.56
CA GLY A 98 -2.40 -17.34 -2.15
C GLY A 98 -2.45 -16.65 -3.51
N LEU A 99 -1.81 -15.48 -3.65
CA LEU A 99 -1.72 -14.76 -4.92
C LEU A 99 -0.94 -15.57 -5.97
N ARG A 100 0.17 -16.20 -5.56
CA ARG A 100 0.95 -17.08 -6.44
C ARG A 100 0.14 -18.30 -6.90
N ALA A 101 -0.73 -18.85 -6.06
CA ALA A 101 -1.61 -19.96 -6.42
C ALA A 101 -2.64 -19.61 -7.50
N LEU A 102 -2.86 -18.30 -7.76
CA LEU A 102 -3.64 -17.82 -8.90
C LEU A 102 -2.84 -17.80 -10.24
N GLY A 103 -1.61 -18.29 -10.23
CA GLY A 103 -0.73 -18.22 -11.40
C GLY A 103 -0.05 -16.85 -11.58
N LEU A 104 -0.01 -16.01 -10.56
CA LEU A 104 0.59 -14.68 -10.61
C LEU A 104 2.04 -14.72 -10.12
N SER A 105 2.92 -14.02 -10.83
CA SER A 105 4.25 -13.69 -10.32
C SER A 105 4.20 -12.41 -9.50
N LEU A 106 5.07 -12.27 -8.48
CA LEU A 106 5.02 -11.13 -7.56
C LEU A 106 6.39 -10.45 -7.49
N LEU A 107 6.41 -9.14 -7.46
CA LEU A 107 7.51 -8.34 -6.95
C LEU A 107 6.99 -7.58 -5.73
N ALA A 108 7.45 -7.96 -4.55
CA ALA A 108 7.18 -7.27 -3.30
C ALA A 108 8.46 -6.58 -2.83
N PHE A 109 8.37 -5.34 -2.38
CA PHE A 109 9.50 -4.55 -1.92
C PHE A 109 9.19 -3.87 -0.60
N ASP A 110 10.19 -3.74 0.26
CA ASP A 110 10.11 -2.89 1.44
C ASP A 110 10.44 -1.46 1.07
N TYR A 111 9.61 -0.52 1.53
CA TYR A 111 9.90 0.90 1.37
C TYR A 111 11.17 1.29 2.09
N ARG A 112 11.78 2.42 1.70
CA ARG A 112 12.92 3.00 2.41
C ARG A 112 12.64 3.09 3.92
N GLY A 113 13.61 2.63 4.72
CA GLY A 113 13.50 2.57 6.17
C GLY A 113 12.70 1.40 6.73
N TYR A 114 12.10 0.54 5.88
CA TYR A 114 11.42 -0.69 6.27
C TYR A 114 12.33 -1.90 6.03
N GLY A 115 12.20 -2.94 6.87
CA GLY A 115 12.97 -4.16 6.72
C GLY A 115 14.46 -3.92 6.48
N GLU A 116 15.00 -4.52 5.41
CA GLU A 116 16.40 -4.37 5.01
C GLU A 116 16.65 -3.15 4.10
N SER A 117 15.61 -2.37 3.78
CA SER A 117 15.74 -1.17 2.93
C SER A 117 16.44 -0.02 3.66
N GLU A 118 17.30 0.68 2.91
CA GLU A 118 18.03 1.85 3.39
C GLU A 118 17.13 3.08 3.54
N GLY A 119 17.64 4.15 4.16
CA GLY A 119 17.00 5.45 4.24
C GLY A 119 15.95 5.57 5.33
N ALA A 120 15.03 6.54 5.15
CA ALA A 120 13.93 6.84 6.05
C ALA A 120 12.65 7.15 5.25
N PRO A 121 11.46 6.71 5.72
CA PRO A 121 10.21 6.84 4.97
C PRO A 121 9.74 8.30 4.90
N THR A 122 9.34 8.69 3.70
CA THR A 122 8.65 9.94 3.39
C THR A 122 7.66 9.69 2.26
N GLU A 123 6.63 10.52 2.10
CA GLU A 123 5.66 10.37 1.02
C GLU A 123 6.34 10.33 -0.36
N SER A 124 7.17 11.32 -0.68
CA SER A 124 7.90 11.35 -1.95
C SER A 124 8.86 10.17 -2.11
N GLY A 125 9.48 9.74 -1.00
CA GLY A 125 10.36 8.57 -0.99
C GLY A 125 9.64 7.29 -1.34
N LEU A 126 8.49 7.01 -0.73
CA LEU A 126 7.71 5.82 -1.03
C LEU A 126 7.24 5.79 -2.50
N TYR A 127 6.93 6.97 -3.08
CA TYR A 127 6.62 7.06 -4.51
C TYR A 127 7.81 6.74 -5.41
N GLN A 128 9.02 7.18 -5.02
CA GLN A 128 10.27 6.84 -5.73
C GLN A 128 10.59 5.36 -5.61
N ASP A 129 10.36 4.75 -4.44
CA ASP A 129 10.58 3.32 -4.21
C ASP A 129 9.68 2.46 -5.10
N ALA A 130 8.40 2.81 -5.20
CA ALA A 130 7.46 2.14 -6.09
C ALA A 130 7.85 2.32 -7.57
N ALA A 131 8.29 3.52 -7.98
CA ALA A 131 8.76 3.77 -9.33
C ALA A 131 10.04 2.97 -9.66
N ALA A 132 10.97 2.84 -8.71
CA ALA A 132 12.17 2.01 -8.87
C ALA A 132 11.81 0.53 -9.03
N SER A 133 10.86 0.04 -8.22
CA SER A 133 10.37 -1.34 -8.29
C SER A 133 9.63 -1.63 -9.60
N TYR A 134 8.86 -0.68 -10.12
CA TYR A 134 8.25 -0.78 -11.44
C TYR A 134 9.32 -0.84 -12.55
N ARG A 135 10.34 0.03 -12.51
CA ARG A 135 11.47 -0.03 -13.46
C ARG A 135 12.19 -1.37 -13.41
N TYR A 136 12.43 -1.92 -12.22
CA TYR A 136 13.05 -3.23 -12.06
C TYR A 136 12.27 -4.34 -12.78
N LEU A 137 10.93 -4.36 -12.66
CA LEU A 137 10.09 -5.29 -13.44
C LEU A 137 10.29 -5.10 -14.94
N ARG A 138 10.35 -3.85 -15.39
CA ARG A 138 10.44 -3.49 -16.81
C ARG A 138 11.81 -3.80 -17.42
N GLU A 139 12.87 -3.38 -16.74
CA GLU A 139 14.22 -3.33 -17.30
C GLU A 139 15.03 -4.58 -16.94
N GLU A 140 14.94 -5.05 -15.70
CA GLU A 140 15.71 -6.21 -15.25
C GLU A 140 14.97 -7.54 -15.46
N LEU A 141 13.65 -7.56 -15.28
CA LEU A 141 12.86 -8.78 -15.49
C LEU A 141 12.19 -8.86 -16.85
N GLY A 142 12.27 -7.81 -17.68
CA GLY A 142 11.74 -7.78 -19.04
C GLY A 142 10.20 -7.83 -19.13
N VAL A 143 9.49 -7.50 -18.04
CA VAL A 143 8.03 -7.61 -18.00
C VAL A 143 7.37 -6.48 -18.81
N ALA A 144 6.51 -6.79 -19.76
CA ALA A 144 5.77 -5.80 -20.53
C ALA A 144 4.78 -5.02 -19.63
N PRO A 145 4.55 -3.71 -19.85
CA PRO A 145 3.59 -2.92 -19.04
C PRO A 145 2.20 -3.55 -18.98
N GLY A 146 1.70 -4.08 -20.11
CA GLY A 146 0.42 -4.79 -20.21
C GLY A 146 0.37 -6.14 -19.46
N LYS A 147 1.44 -6.51 -18.74
CA LYS A 147 1.53 -7.69 -17.86
C LYS A 147 1.81 -7.33 -16.42
N ILE A 148 1.85 -6.04 -16.08
CA ILE A 148 2.04 -5.56 -14.71
C ILE A 148 0.70 -5.09 -14.14
N VAL A 149 0.26 -5.69 -13.06
CA VAL A 149 -0.86 -5.22 -12.24
C VAL A 149 -0.27 -4.63 -10.96
N ILE A 150 -0.61 -3.38 -10.67
CA ILE A 150 -0.15 -2.70 -9.46
C ILE A 150 -1.12 -3.05 -8.34
N PHE A 151 -0.61 -3.54 -7.21
CA PHE A 151 -1.40 -3.89 -6.04
C PHE A 151 -1.01 -2.99 -4.87
N GLY A 152 -1.99 -2.39 -4.20
CA GLY A 152 -1.75 -1.56 -3.02
C GLY A 152 -2.70 -1.88 -1.88
N HIS A 153 -2.14 -2.14 -0.68
CA HIS A 153 -2.89 -2.36 0.55
C HIS A 153 -2.71 -1.18 1.51
N SER A 154 -3.81 -0.68 2.11
CA SER A 154 -3.76 0.37 3.13
C SER A 154 -2.99 1.61 2.64
N LEU A 155 -1.95 2.08 3.35
CA LEU A 155 -1.06 3.15 2.88
C LEU A 155 -0.50 2.87 1.48
N GLY A 156 -0.17 1.60 1.19
CA GLY A 156 0.30 1.18 -0.12
C GLY A 156 -0.72 1.41 -1.25
N SER A 157 -2.02 1.50 -0.93
CA SER A 157 -3.04 1.86 -1.92
C SER A 157 -2.83 3.27 -2.49
N ALA A 158 -2.39 4.21 -1.65
CA ALA A 158 -2.08 5.57 -2.10
C ALA A 158 -0.78 5.62 -2.93
N VAL A 159 0.20 4.80 -2.56
CA VAL A 159 1.43 4.62 -3.37
C VAL A 159 1.10 4.00 -4.72
N ALA A 160 0.25 2.99 -4.75
CA ALA A 160 -0.20 2.32 -5.97
C ALA A 160 -1.00 3.26 -6.89
N VAL A 161 -1.90 4.09 -6.33
CA VAL A 161 -2.65 5.11 -7.08
C VAL A 161 -1.69 6.14 -7.69
N ASP A 162 -0.71 6.63 -6.92
CA ASP A 162 0.28 7.58 -7.43
C ASP A 162 1.07 6.96 -8.59
N LEU A 163 1.58 5.74 -8.43
CA LEU A 163 2.30 5.05 -9.48
C LEU A 163 1.43 4.83 -10.73
N ALA A 164 0.23 4.26 -10.57
CA ALA A 164 -0.70 3.99 -11.67
C ALA A 164 -1.15 5.24 -12.42
N SER A 165 -1.09 6.42 -11.78
CA SER A 165 -1.40 7.70 -12.45
C SER A 165 -0.28 8.22 -13.36
N ARG A 166 0.90 7.56 -13.34
CA ARG A 166 2.12 8.04 -14.02
C ARG A 166 2.75 7.02 -14.97
N VAL A 167 2.42 5.72 -14.82
CA VAL A 167 3.02 4.67 -15.63
C VAL A 167 1.95 3.80 -16.30
N PRO A 168 2.22 3.23 -17.49
CA PRO A 168 1.34 2.25 -18.11
C PRO A 168 1.38 0.93 -17.30
N ALA A 169 0.20 0.33 -17.07
CA ALA A 169 0.05 -0.95 -16.41
C ALA A 169 -1.20 -1.68 -16.93
N ALA A 170 -1.28 -2.99 -16.68
CA ALA A 170 -2.42 -3.82 -17.07
C ALA A 170 -3.66 -3.54 -16.21
N GLY A 171 -3.47 -3.25 -14.92
CA GLY A 171 -4.54 -3.00 -13.99
C GLY A 171 -4.06 -2.50 -12.64
N LEU A 172 -5.01 -2.11 -11.79
CA LEU A 172 -4.76 -1.63 -10.42
C LEU A 172 -5.69 -2.37 -9.46
N ILE A 173 -5.13 -2.96 -8.41
CA ILE A 173 -5.88 -3.57 -7.31
C ILE A 173 -5.62 -2.74 -6.05
N LEU A 174 -6.69 -2.32 -5.39
CA LEU A 174 -6.64 -1.51 -4.17
C LEU A 174 -7.39 -2.22 -3.06
N GLU A 175 -6.71 -2.53 -1.97
CA GLU A 175 -7.26 -3.16 -0.79
C GLU A 175 -7.21 -2.19 0.40
N GLY A 176 -8.35 -2.02 1.12
CA GLY A 176 -8.44 -1.11 2.26
C GLY A 176 -8.00 0.31 1.89
N ALA A 177 -8.45 0.81 0.73
CA ALA A 177 -7.95 2.05 0.15
C ALA A 177 -8.46 3.30 0.86
N LEU A 178 -7.56 4.29 1.04
CA LEU A 178 -7.86 5.57 1.68
C LEU A 178 -7.91 6.73 0.67
N THR A 179 -8.74 7.72 0.96
CA THR A 179 -8.84 8.95 0.15
C THR A 179 -7.61 9.84 0.30
N SER A 180 -7.13 10.00 1.54
CA SER A 180 -5.84 10.61 1.87
C SER A 180 -5.46 10.34 3.34
N VAL A 181 -4.16 10.39 3.65
CA VAL A 181 -3.66 10.26 5.03
C VAL A 181 -4.11 11.44 5.88
N LEU A 182 -4.11 12.65 5.34
CA LEU A 182 -4.57 13.84 6.09
C LEU A 182 -6.04 13.77 6.46
N GLU A 183 -6.89 13.25 5.55
CA GLU A 183 -8.32 13.11 5.83
C GLU A 183 -8.54 12.06 6.94
N ARG A 184 -7.92 10.88 6.80
CA ARG A 184 -8.01 9.85 7.83
C ARG A 184 -7.44 10.30 9.17
N GLY A 185 -6.32 11.02 9.16
CA GLY A 185 -5.73 11.61 10.36
C GLY A 185 -6.66 12.64 11.02
N GLN A 186 -7.37 13.47 10.24
CA GLN A 186 -8.33 14.44 10.78
C GLN A 186 -9.56 13.74 11.41
N GLU A 187 -9.99 12.60 10.88
CA GLU A 187 -11.07 11.79 11.47
C GLU A 187 -10.64 11.18 12.81
N LEU A 188 -9.40 10.66 12.88
CA LEU A 188 -8.85 10.08 14.11
C LEU A 188 -8.58 11.13 15.20
N TYR A 189 -8.19 12.34 14.79
CA TYR A 189 -7.81 13.42 15.69
C TYR A 189 -8.65 14.70 15.41
N PRO A 190 -9.97 14.70 15.71
CA PRO A 190 -10.88 15.78 15.29
C PRO A 190 -10.53 17.15 15.89
N TYR A 191 -9.85 17.18 17.04
CA TYR A 191 -9.44 18.42 17.73
C TYR A 191 -8.05 18.90 17.34
N ILE A 192 -7.31 18.15 16.52
CA ILE A 192 -6.00 18.54 16.00
C ILE A 192 -6.20 19.00 14.54
N PRO A 193 -5.64 20.13 14.11
CA PRO A 193 -5.81 20.62 12.74
C PRO A 193 -4.90 19.84 11.75
N VAL A 194 -5.10 18.51 11.66
CA VAL A 194 -4.24 17.60 10.90
C VAL A 194 -4.09 18.03 9.44
N ARG A 195 -5.17 18.48 8.81
CA ARG A 195 -5.15 18.94 7.40
C ARG A 195 -4.22 20.13 7.17
N TRP A 196 -3.92 20.91 8.20
CA TRP A 196 -3.12 22.13 8.11
C TRP A 196 -1.65 21.88 8.50
N ILE A 197 -1.42 20.97 9.43
CA ILE A 197 -0.09 20.71 9.98
C ILE A 197 0.59 19.49 9.36
N GLY A 198 -0.16 18.55 8.79
CA GLY A 198 0.37 17.33 8.21
C GLY A 198 1.15 17.58 6.92
N ARG A 199 2.24 16.83 6.72
CA ARG A 199 3.11 16.84 5.54
C ARG A 199 2.85 15.66 4.62
N SER A 200 2.53 14.52 5.22
CA SER A 200 2.25 13.25 4.53
C SER A 200 0.80 13.25 4.05
N ARG A 201 0.58 13.73 2.83
CA ARG A 201 -0.76 13.94 2.27
C ARG A 201 -1.38 12.67 1.72
N TYR A 202 -0.63 11.95 0.90
CA TYR A 202 -1.09 10.77 0.14
C TYR A 202 -2.47 11.00 -0.51
N PRO A 203 -2.61 11.98 -1.40
CA PRO A 203 -3.90 12.47 -1.89
C PRO A 203 -4.46 11.55 -3.00
N SER A 204 -4.86 10.32 -2.65
CA SER A 204 -5.39 9.33 -3.59
C SER A 204 -6.61 9.87 -4.34
N ILE A 205 -7.48 10.58 -3.64
CA ILE A 205 -8.73 11.13 -4.21
C ILE A 205 -8.46 12.18 -5.32
N GLU A 206 -7.35 12.91 -5.24
CA GLU A 206 -6.95 13.90 -6.24
C GLU A 206 -6.30 13.26 -7.48
N LYS A 207 -5.78 12.02 -7.33
CA LYS A 207 -5.00 11.32 -8.36
C LYS A 207 -5.78 10.25 -9.11
N ILE A 208 -6.74 9.59 -8.44
CA ILE A 208 -7.44 8.43 -8.97
C ILE A 208 -8.18 8.72 -10.29
N GLY A 209 -8.64 9.95 -10.49
CA GLY A 209 -9.30 10.40 -11.73
C GLY A 209 -8.42 10.30 -12.99
N ARG A 210 -7.09 10.20 -12.82
CA ARG A 210 -6.13 10.03 -13.92
C ARG A 210 -5.84 8.57 -14.26
N VAL A 211 -6.30 7.63 -13.44
CA VAL A 211 -6.05 6.20 -13.60
C VAL A 211 -7.13 5.60 -14.49
N THR A 212 -6.86 5.42 -15.77
CA THR A 212 -7.82 4.94 -16.76
C THR A 212 -7.79 3.42 -16.99
N ILE A 213 -6.73 2.73 -16.52
CA ILE A 213 -6.63 1.27 -16.58
C ILE A 213 -7.71 0.57 -15.75
N PRO A 214 -8.04 -0.71 -15.98
CA PRO A 214 -8.97 -1.49 -15.16
C PRO A 214 -8.59 -1.45 -13.66
N LYS A 215 -9.60 -1.34 -12.79
CA LYS A 215 -9.42 -1.24 -11.33
C LYS A 215 -10.33 -2.19 -10.58
N LEU A 216 -9.75 -2.90 -9.59
CA LEU A 216 -10.45 -3.68 -8.59
C LEU A 216 -10.26 -3.04 -7.21
N PHE A 217 -11.35 -2.74 -6.54
CA PHE A 217 -11.37 -2.29 -5.15
C PHE A 217 -11.85 -3.43 -4.27
N LEU A 218 -11.03 -3.81 -3.31
CA LEU A 218 -11.32 -4.79 -2.27
C LEU A 218 -11.41 -4.07 -0.94
N HIS A 219 -12.49 -4.21 -0.19
CA HIS A 219 -12.63 -3.52 1.08
C HIS A 219 -13.42 -4.35 2.09
N ALA A 220 -12.86 -4.57 3.26
CA ALA A 220 -13.54 -5.29 4.33
C ALA A 220 -14.63 -4.41 4.97
N ARG A 221 -15.78 -5.01 5.28
CA ARG A 221 -16.93 -4.30 5.88
C ARG A 221 -16.65 -3.83 7.30
N ALA A 222 -15.86 -4.60 8.04
CA ALA A 222 -15.49 -4.31 9.43
C ALA A 222 -14.09 -3.69 9.54
N ASP A 223 -13.60 -3.03 8.48
CA ASP A 223 -12.32 -2.32 8.51
C ASP A 223 -12.40 -1.13 9.48
N ASP A 224 -11.75 -1.25 10.62
CA ASP A 224 -11.69 -0.25 11.69
C ASP A 224 -10.50 0.71 11.54
N VAL A 225 -9.53 0.35 10.70
CA VAL A 225 -8.36 1.20 10.39
C VAL A 225 -8.70 2.20 9.30
N ILE A 226 -9.21 1.72 8.16
CA ILE A 226 -9.67 2.57 7.03
C ILE A 226 -11.15 2.28 6.80
N PRO A 227 -12.08 3.12 7.26
CA PRO A 227 -13.51 2.90 7.09
C PRO A 227 -13.90 2.68 5.63
N LEU A 228 -14.86 1.78 5.39
CA LEU A 228 -15.39 1.43 4.07
C LEU A 228 -15.78 2.65 3.23
N THR A 229 -16.15 3.74 3.88
CA THR A 229 -16.51 5.02 3.25
C THR A 229 -15.37 5.62 2.42
N HIS A 230 -14.10 5.44 2.84
CA HIS A 230 -12.93 5.87 2.06
C HIS A 230 -12.85 5.11 0.73
N GLY A 231 -12.93 3.78 0.79
CA GLY A 231 -12.90 2.94 -0.40
C GLY A 231 -14.04 3.26 -1.38
N ARG A 232 -15.27 3.43 -0.87
CA ARG A 232 -16.43 3.81 -1.70
C ARG A 232 -16.26 5.18 -2.36
N ARG A 233 -15.84 6.19 -1.63
CA ARG A 233 -15.58 7.53 -2.18
C ARG A 233 -14.48 7.52 -3.23
N LEU A 234 -13.41 6.77 -3.00
CA LEU A 234 -12.32 6.62 -3.96
C LEU A 234 -12.80 5.87 -5.21
N PHE A 235 -13.62 4.83 -5.04
CA PHE A 235 -14.25 4.12 -6.15
C PHE A 235 -15.15 5.03 -6.97
N GLU A 236 -15.99 5.85 -6.36
CA GLU A 236 -16.86 6.80 -7.05
C GLU A 236 -16.06 7.78 -7.92
N ALA A 237 -14.97 8.32 -7.38
CA ALA A 237 -14.09 9.26 -8.08
C ALA A 237 -13.25 8.62 -9.21
N ALA A 238 -13.06 7.30 -9.20
CA ALA A 238 -12.30 6.60 -10.21
C ALA A 238 -13.07 6.50 -11.55
N PRO A 239 -12.44 6.74 -12.72
CA PRO A 239 -13.08 6.48 -14.01
C PRO A 239 -13.25 4.97 -14.27
N PRO A 240 -14.20 4.55 -15.14
CA PRO A 240 -14.30 3.16 -15.56
C PRO A 240 -13.07 2.73 -16.41
N PRO A 241 -12.81 1.40 -16.59
CA PRO A 241 -13.54 0.30 -15.96
C PRO A 241 -13.12 0.08 -14.52
N LYS A 242 -14.07 -0.22 -13.65
CA LYS A 242 -13.83 -0.41 -12.20
C LYS A 242 -14.84 -1.38 -11.58
N THR A 243 -14.39 -2.17 -10.60
CA THR A 243 -15.21 -3.09 -9.83
C THR A 243 -14.96 -2.87 -8.34
N PHE A 244 -16.01 -2.94 -7.52
CA PHE A 244 -15.92 -2.86 -6.07
C PHE A 244 -16.43 -4.16 -5.46
N VAL A 245 -15.65 -4.75 -4.54
CA VAL A 245 -15.99 -5.97 -3.83
C VAL A 245 -15.87 -5.71 -2.33
N GLU A 246 -16.97 -5.90 -1.63
CA GLU A 246 -16.97 -5.89 -0.17
C GLU A 246 -16.65 -7.28 0.35
N LEU A 247 -15.78 -7.33 1.34
CA LEU A 247 -15.29 -8.56 1.95
C LEU A 247 -15.76 -8.66 3.40
N ASN A 248 -15.88 -9.88 3.90
CA ASN A 248 -15.95 -10.12 5.33
C ASN A 248 -14.53 -10.02 5.92
N GLY A 249 -14.43 -9.60 7.19
CA GLY A 249 -13.16 -9.41 7.87
C GLY A 249 -12.88 -7.96 8.22
N GLY A 250 -11.69 -7.71 8.77
CA GLY A 250 -11.14 -6.41 9.14
C GLY A 250 -10.07 -5.92 8.16
N HIS A 251 -9.23 -5.00 8.62
CA HIS A 251 -8.25 -4.29 7.78
C HIS A 251 -7.16 -5.19 7.16
N GLY A 252 -6.75 -6.26 7.84
CA GLY A 252 -5.60 -7.05 7.40
C GLY A 252 -5.84 -8.56 7.29
N ASP A 253 -7.07 -9.03 7.51
CA ASP A 253 -7.41 -10.46 7.61
C ASP A 253 -8.49 -10.92 6.60
N ALA A 254 -8.97 -10.03 5.75
CA ALA A 254 -10.02 -10.35 4.78
C ALA A 254 -9.61 -11.46 3.80
N PHE A 255 -8.33 -11.56 3.44
CA PHE A 255 -7.81 -12.62 2.57
C PHE A 255 -7.85 -14.00 3.23
N GLU A 256 -7.90 -14.07 4.57
CA GLU A 256 -8.05 -15.30 5.35
C GLU A 256 -9.54 -15.60 5.62
N LEU A 257 -10.28 -14.60 6.13
CA LEU A 257 -11.66 -14.77 6.58
C LEU A 257 -12.67 -14.88 5.44
N ASP A 258 -12.39 -14.29 4.28
CA ASP A 258 -13.23 -14.36 3.08
C ASP A 258 -12.39 -14.77 1.85
N SER A 259 -11.55 -15.76 2.05
CA SER A 259 -10.56 -16.24 1.09
C SER A 259 -11.14 -16.52 -0.30
N ALA A 260 -12.31 -17.17 -0.37
CA ALA A 260 -12.97 -17.54 -1.62
C ALA A 260 -13.37 -16.29 -2.42
N THR A 261 -14.01 -15.30 -1.78
CA THR A 261 -14.40 -14.04 -2.44
C THR A 261 -13.17 -13.23 -2.80
N TYR A 262 -12.19 -13.14 -1.90
CA TYR A 262 -10.95 -12.37 -2.08
C TYR A 262 -10.17 -12.85 -3.31
N PHE A 263 -9.69 -14.08 -3.29
CA PHE A 263 -8.87 -14.62 -4.38
C PHE A 263 -9.68 -14.87 -5.66
N GLY A 264 -10.97 -15.24 -5.53
CA GLY A 264 -11.88 -15.37 -6.66
C GLY A 264 -12.11 -14.05 -7.41
N SER A 265 -12.18 -12.94 -6.69
CA SER A 265 -12.30 -11.60 -7.30
C SER A 265 -11.04 -11.16 -8.03
N ILE A 266 -9.86 -11.43 -7.43
CA ILE A 266 -8.58 -11.14 -8.09
C ILE A 266 -8.42 -11.98 -9.36
N ARG A 267 -8.74 -13.29 -9.30
CA ARG A 267 -8.70 -14.17 -10.47
C ARG A 267 -9.56 -13.63 -11.61
N LYS A 268 -10.85 -13.37 -11.33
CA LYS A 268 -11.80 -12.82 -12.31
C LYS A 268 -11.32 -11.49 -12.90
N PHE A 269 -10.74 -10.64 -12.06
CA PHE A 269 -10.20 -9.36 -12.50
C PHE A 269 -9.04 -9.54 -13.49
N VAL A 270 -8.08 -10.40 -13.17
CA VAL A 270 -6.91 -10.65 -14.02
C VAL A 270 -7.32 -11.32 -15.34
N GLU A 271 -8.26 -12.27 -15.30
CA GLU A 271 -8.81 -12.93 -16.49
C GLU A 271 -9.58 -11.95 -17.40
N ALA A 272 -10.15 -10.88 -16.86
CA ALA A 272 -10.87 -9.87 -17.62
C ALA A 272 -9.99 -8.73 -18.18
N ILE A 273 -8.69 -8.69 -17.85
CA ILE A 273 -7.75 -7.71 -18.41
C ILE A 273 -7.51 -8.07 -19.90
N PRO A 274 -7.61 -7.09 -20.81
CA PRO A 274 -7.43 -7.29 -22.25
C PRO A 274 -6.08 -7.86 -22.67
#